data_2c076e5a8564789abf01b022b02ffcfa
#
_entry.id   2c076e5a8564789abf01b022b02ffcfa
#
_cell.length_a   1.000
_cell.length_b   1.000
_cell.length_c   1.000
_cell.angle_alpha   90.00
_cell.angle_beta   90.00
_cell.angle_gamma   90.00
#
_symmetry.space_group_name_H-M   'P 1'
#
loop_
_entity.id
_entity.type
_entity.pdbx_description
1 polymer ?
#
loop_
_entity_poly.entity_id
_entity_poly.type
_entity_poly.pdbx_seq_one_letter_code
_entity_poly.pdbx_strand_id
1 'polypeptide(L)'
;MMDCEVKEYFSILLEACHVEESSLDVAYRQLRELLERLCRTQMPDGSLQMTDLSARISFVASKAGLSTVEQNRLHTFRLTSNAILNRQTEPQREQLLRDAKTLAFFVKRLTGEEIPAGLYRLLP
;
A
#
# COMPACT_ATOMS: atom_id res chain seq x y z
N MET A 1 -20.78 7.54 -6.25
CA MET A 1 -20.08 8.35 -5.22
C MET A 1 -19.09 7.49 -4.48
N MET A 2 -17.87 7.98 -4.29
CA MET A 2 -16.83 7.23 -3.60
C MET A 2 -17.09 7.16 -2.10
N ASP A 3 -16.92 5.98 -1.51
CA ASP A 3 -17.03 5.73 -0.07
C ASP A 3 -16.01 6.60 0.69
N CYS A 4 -16.38 7.09 1.87
CA CYS A 4 -15.49 7.90 2.72
C CYS A 4 -14.19 7.17 3.07
N GLU A 5 -14.28 5.87 3.31
CA GLU A 5 -13.10 5.07 3.63
C GLU A 5 -12.14 4.97 2.44
N VAL A 6 -12.66 4.80 1.23
CA VAL A 6 -11.85 4.76 0.02
C VAL A 6 -11.19 6.12 -0.24
N LYS A 7 -11.93 7.21 -0.02
CA LYS A 7 -11.36 8.56 -0.11
C LYS A 7 -10.19 8.73 0.85
N GLU A 8 -10.32 8.21 2.06
CA GLU A 8 -9.26 8.25 3.06
C GLU A 8 -8.02 7.49 2.59
N TYR A 9 -8.20 6.31 2.00
CA TYR A 9 -7.07 5.53 1.47
C TYR A 9 -6.30 6.34 0.43
N PHE A 10 -6.99 6.94 -0.52
CA PHE A 10 -6.33 7.75 -1.56
C PHE A 10 -5.72 9.02 -0.99
N SER A 11 -6.34 9.60 0.03
CA SER A 11 -5.80 10.77 0.72
C SER A 11 -4.48 10.45 1.43
N ILE A 12 -4.40 9.31 2.08
CA ILE A 12 -3.16 8.85 2.73
C ILE A 12 -2.04 8.70 1.70
N LEU A 13 -2.36 8.10 0.55
CA LEU A 13 -1.39 7.94 -0.54
C LEU A 13 -0.91 9.28 -1.07
N LEU A 14 -1.84 10.22 -1.26
CA LEU A 14 -1.51 11.54 -1.76
C LEU A 14 -0.59 12.28 -0.78
N GLU A 15 -0.90 12.26 0.50
CA GLU A 15 -0.08 12.88 1.54
C GLU A 15 1.32 12.27 1.57
N ALA A 16 1.41 10.94 1.49
CA ALA A 16 2.69 10.25 1.48
C ALA A 16 3.58 10.69 0.31
N CYS A 17 2.98 10.94 -0.86
CA CYS A 17 3.72 11.39 -2.04
C CYS A 17 4.26 12.81 -1.91
N HIS A 18 3.73 13.61 -1.00
CA HIS A 18 4.10 15.01 -0.83
C HIS A 18 5.04 15.29 0.36
N VAL A 19 5.44 14.26 1.10
CA VAL A 19 6.35 14.49 2.24
C VAL A 19 7.70 15.01 1.79
N GLU A 20 8.37 15.74 2.68
CA GLU A 20 9.71 16.25 2.44
C GLU A 20 10.73 15.11 2.40
N GLU A 21 11.89 15.38 1.77
CA GLU A 21 12.98 14.40 1.69
C GLU A 21 13.40 13.87 3.06
N SER A 22 13.41 14.73 4.07
CA SER A 22 13.75 14.32 5.43
C SER A 22 12.71 13.45 6.12
N SER A 23 11.54 13.29 5.52
CA SER A 23 10.41 12.56 6.11
C SER A 23 9.95 11.38 5.26
N LEU A 24 10.80 10.89 4.36
CA LEU A 24 10.45 9.73 3.51
C LEU A 24 10.20 8.46 4.34
N ASP A 25 10.90 8.32 5.46
CA ASP A 25 10.67 7.20 6.38
C ASP A 25 9.27 7.25 6.99
N VAL A 26 8.78 8.45 7.31
CA VAL A 26 7.42 8.66 7.82
C VAL A 26 6.40 8.24 6.75
N ALA A 27 6.64 8.62 5.50
CA ALA A 27 5.78 8.21 4.39
C ALA A 27 5.72 6.68 4.27
N TYR A 28 6.85 6.00 4.37
CA TYR A 28 6.88 4.54 4.31
C TYR A 28 6.11 3.89 5.46
N ARG A 29 6.16 4.50 6.65
CA ARG A 29 5.37 4.03 7.78
C ARG A 29 3.88 4.15 7.48
N GLN A 30 3.46 5.30 6.93
CA GLN A 30 2.06 5.54 6.56
C GLN A 30 1.58 4.55 5.50
N LEU A 31 2.40 4.30 4.47
CA LEU A 31 2.06 3.35 3.41
C LEU A 31 1.96 1.93 3.94
N ARG A 32 2.85 1.54 4.84
CA ARG A 32 2.81 0.21 5.44
C ARG A 32 1.56 0.03 6.30
N GLU A 33 1.21 1.02 7.11
CA GLU A 33 -0.01 0.99 7.91
C GLU A 33 -1.25 0.88 7.03
N LEU A 34 -1.25 1.59 5.89
CA LEU A 34 -2.33 1.50 4.93
C LEU A 34 -2.46 0.07 4.38
N LEU A 35 -1.35 -0.54 3.99
CA LEU A 35 -1.36 -1.91 3.49
C LEU A 35 -1.91 -2.88 4.53
N GLU A 36 -1.47 -2.75 5.79
CA GLU A 36 -1.96 -3.58 6.88
C GLU A 36 -3.48 -3.41 7.07
N ARG A 37 -3.95 -2.17 7.02
CA ARG A 37 -5.38 -1.86 7.13
C ARG A 37 -6.19 -2.45 5.98
N LEU A 38 -5.70 -2.32 4.75
CA LEU A 38 -6.36 -2.87 3.57
C LEU A 38 -6.51 -4.39 3.68
N CYS A 39 -5.46 -5.07 4.11
CA CYS A 39 -5.50 -6.51 4.29
C CYS A 39 -6.49 -6.89 5.39
N ARG A 40 -6.47 -6.18 6.49
CA ARG A 40 -7.35 -6.45 7.64
C ARG A 40 -8.83 -6.32 7.28
N THR A 41 -9.19 -5.27 6.51
CA THR A 41 -10.59 -5.04 6.14
C THR A 41 -11.12 -6.08 5.16
N GLN A 42 -10.25 -6.77 4.45
CA GLN A 42 -10.62 -7.79 3.45
C GLN A 42 -10.61 -9.21 4.01
N MET A 43 -10.20 -9.38 5.25
CA MET A 43 -10.14 -10.70 5.87
C MET A 43 -11.43 -11.01 6.62
N PRO A 44 -11.94 -12.24 6.53
CA PRO A 44 -13.13 -12.61 7.28
C PRO A 44 -12.83 -12.69 8.78
N ASP A 45 -13.86 -12.53 9.59
CA ASP A 45 -13.74 -12.68 11.04
C ASP A 45 -13.20 -14.08 11.36
N GLY A 46 -12.31 -14.16 12.32
CA GLY A 46 -11.68 -15.41 12.72
C GLY A 46 -10.39 -15.73 11.99
N SER A 47 -10.01 -14.93 10.97
CA SER A 47 -8.74 -15.08 10.26
C SER A 47 -7.57 -14.47 11.03
N LEU A 48 -7.77 -14.14 12.30
CA LEU A 48 -6.77 -13.53 13.17
C LEU A 48 -5.55 -14.41 13.40
N GLN A 49 -5.63 -15.69 13.03
CA GLN A 49 -4.51 -16.61 13.11
C GLN A 49 -3.42 -16.29 12.09
N MET A 50 -3.76 -15.56 11.03
CA MET A 50 -2.77 -15.04 10.10
C MET A 50 -2.19 -13.75 10.67
N THR A 51 -1.15 -13.88 11.48
CA THR A 51 -0.51 -12.73 12.12
C THR A 51 0.57 -12.10 11.25
N ASP A 52 1.12 -12.86 10.30
CA ASP A 52 2.18 -12.43 9.41
C ASP A 52 1.62 -11.63 8.25
N LEU A 53 2.14 -10.43 8.04
CA LEU A 53 1.72 -9.57 6.94
C LEU A 53 1.92 -10.25 5.58
N SER A 54 3.00 -11.01 5.42
CA SER A 54 3.25 -11.76 4.18
C SER A 54 2.08 -12.71 3.86
N ALA A 55 1.61 -13.46 4.85
CA ALA A 55 0.49 -14.38 4.68
C ALA A 55 -0.81 -13.63 4.36
N ARG A 56 -1.03 -12.49 5.03
CA ARG A 56 -2.22 -11.66 4.78
C ARG A 56 -2.24 -11.11 3.37
N ILE A 57 -1.11 -10.62 2.88
CA ILE A 57 -0.98 -10.11 1.51
C ILE A 57 -1.31 -11.22 0.52
N SER A 58 -0.72 -12.39 0.69
CA SER A 58 -0.96 -13.52 -0.22
C SER A 58 -2.43 -13.93 -0.24
N PHE A 59 -3.07 -13.99 0.92
CA PHE A 59 -4.48 -14.34 1.03
C PHE A 59 -5.36 -13.31 0.31
N VAL A 60 -5.20 -12.04 0.65
CA VAL A 60 -6.04 -10.96 0.11
C VAL A 60 -5.82 -10.78 -1.38
N ALA A 61 -4.56 -10.81 -1.82
CA ALA A 61 -4.21 -10.65 -3.22
C ALA A 61 -4.78 -11.79 -4.08
N SER A 62 -4.68 -13.03 -3.60
CA SER A 62 -5.25 -14.17 -4.30
C SER A 62 -6.77 -14.07 -4.39
N LYS A 63 -7.42 -13.69 -3.30
CA LYS A 63 -8.86 -13.52 -3.25
C LYS A 63 -9.33 -12.41 -4.20
N ALA A 64 -8.56 -11.34 -4.34
CA ALA A 64 -8.87 -10.23 -5.23
C ALA A 64 -8.50 -10.51 -6.70
N GLY A 65 -7.91 -11.66 -6.99
CA GLY A 65 -7.55 -12.04 -8.34
C GLY A 65 -6.32 -11.34 -8.90
N LEU A 66 -5.40 -10.90 -8.04
CA LEU A 66 -4.16 -10.28 -8.49
C LEU A 66 -3.27 -11.30 -9.17
N SER A 67 -2.58 -10.86 -10.22
CA SER A 67 -1.59 -11.67 -10.92
C SER A 67 -0.38 -11.91 -10.01
N THR A 68 0.46 -12.88 -10.39
CA THR A 68 1.72 -13.14 -9.68
C THR A 68 2.60 -11.90 -9.65
N VAL A 69 2.66 -11.16 -10.75
CA VAL A 69 3.45 -9.92 -10.84
C VAL A 69 2.93 -8.88 -9.83
N GLU A 70 1.62 -8.70 -9.78
CA GLU A 70 1.00 -7.75 -8.85
C GLU A 70 1.25 -8.17 -7.39
N GLN A 71 1.11 -9.46 -7.08
CA GLN A 71 1.41 -9.97 -5.74
C GLN A 71 2.87 -9.75 -5.35
N ASN A 72 3.79 -10.01 -6.28
CA ASN A 72 5.21 -9.82 -6.04
C ASN A 72 5.55 -8.36 -5.76
N ARG A 73 4.88 -7.42 -6.41
CA ARG A 73 5.08 -5.99 -6.14
C ARG A 73 4.67 -5.63 -4.71
N LEU A 74 3.58 -6.20 -4.22
CA LEU A 74 3.16 -5.98 -2.84
C LEU A 74 4.17 -6.55 -1.85
N HIS A 75 4.68 -7.75 -2.12
CA HIS A 75 5.70 -8.35 -1.26
C HIS A 75 7.02 -7.59 -1.31
N THR A 76 7.41 -7.09 -2.48
CA THR A 76 8.60 -6.25 -2.62
C THR A 76 8.44 -4.97 -1.79
N PHE A 77 7.27 -4.33 -1.84
CA PHE A 77 7.00 -3.18 -0.98
C PHE A 77 7.10 -3.55 0.51
N ARG A 78 6.54 -4.69 0.90
CA ARG A 78 6.62 -5.16 2.28
C ARG A 78 8.07 -5.27 2.75
N LEU A 79 8.92 -5.89 1.94
CA LEU A 79 10.33 -6.05 2.25
C LEU A 79 11.08 -4.72 2.27
N THR A 80 10.80 -3.84 1.29
CA THR A 80 11.40 -2.51 1.23
C THR A 80 11.04 -1.69 2.47
N SER A 81 9.77 -1.68 2.85
CA SER A 81 9.33 -0.93 4.03
C SER A 81 9.94 -1.48 5.31
N ASN A 82 10.07 -2.80 5.43
CA ASN A 82 10.76 -3.41 6.57
C ASN A 82 12.20 -2.92 6.68
N ALA A 83 12.93 -2.94 5.57
CA ALA A 83 14.32 -2.53 5.54
C ALA A 83 14.48 -1.05 5.91
N ILE A 84 13.59 -0.20 5.41
CA ILE A 84 13.61 1.23 5.71
C ILE A 84 13.29 1.48 7.19
N LEU A 85 12.24 0.87 7.70
CA LEU A 85 11.80 1.08 9.08
C LEU A 85 12.77 0.48 10.10
N ASN A 86 13.54 -0.53 9.70
CA ASN A 86 14.61 -1.10 10.51
C ASN A 86 15.97 -0.45 10.26
N ARG A 87 15.99 0.66 9.52
CA ARG A 87 17.19 1.45 9.23
C ARG A 87 18.29 0.65 8.52
N GLN A 88 17.91 -0.32 7.72
CA GLN A 88 18.84 -1.14 6.93
C GLN A 88 19.13 -0.52 5.57
N THR A 89 18.26 0.37 5.11
CA THR A 89 18.43 1.09 3.85
C THR A 89 17.77 2.46 3.94
N GLU A 90 18.24 3.39 3.10
CA GLU A 90 17.69 4.74 3.04
C GLU A 90 16.50 4.78 2.08
N PRO A 91 15.42 5.47 2.44
CA PRO A 91 14.29 5.64 1.52
C PRO A 91 14.66 6.58 0.38
N GLN A 92 14.13 6.28 -0.82
CA GLN A 92 14.32 7.08 -2.02
C GLN A 92 12.96 7.52 -2.55
N ARG A 93 12.84 8.78 -2.98
CA ARG A 93 11.57 9.30 -3.46
C ARG A 93 11.05 8.55 -4.68
N GLU A 94 11.92 8.23 -5.63
CA GLU A 94 11.49 7.49 -6.82
C GLU A 94 10.89 6.14 -6.46
N GLN A 95 11.49 5.44 -5.51
CA GLN A 95 10.97 4.15 -5.06
C GLN A 95 9.67 4.34 -4.30
N LEU A 96 9.58 5.39 -3.47
CA LEU A 96 8.35 5.73 -2.76
C LEU A 96 7.18 5.90 -3.72
N LEU A 97 7.39 6.64 -4.82
CA LEU A 97 6.33 6.88 -5.80
C LEU A 97 5.92 5.58 -6.51
N ARG A 98 6.86 4.70 -6.82
CA ARG A 98 6.55 3.40 -7.39
C ARG A 98 5.76 2.53 -6.40
N ASP A 99 6.12 2.58 -5.14
CA ASP A 99 5.43 1.83 -4.09
C ASP A 99 4.02 2.39 -3.86
N ALA A 100 3.88 3.72 -3.90
CA ALA A 100 2.56 4.37 -3.81
C ALA A 100 1.68 3.95 -4.98
N LYS A 101 2.25 3.83 -6.18
CA LYS A 101 1.52 3.33 -7.35
C LYS A 101 1.01 1.91 -7.12
N THR A 102 1.87 1.04 -6.61
CA THR A 102 1.49 -0.34 -6.29
C THR A 102 0.29 -0.37 -5.35
N LEU A 103 0.33 0.42 -4.28
CA LEU A 103 -0.76 0.48 -3.31
C LEU A 103 -2.02 1.12 -3.89
N ALA A 104 -1.88 2.15 -4.73
CA ALA A 104 -3.04 2.79 -5.36
C ALA A 104 -3.79 1.80 -6.25
N PHE A 105 -3.08 1.01 -7.03
CA PHE A 105 -3.71 -0.03 -7.86
C PHE A 105 -4.30 -1.14 -7.01
N PHE A 106 -3.71 -1.45 -5.87
CA PHE A 106 -4.28 -2.43 -4.93
C PHE A 106 -5.61 -1.92 -4.38
N VAL A 107 -5.68 -0.65 -3.96
CA VAL A 107 -6.95 -0.04 -3.54
C VAL A 107 -7.99 -0.12 -4.64
N LYS A 108 -7.61 0.22 -5.88
CA LYS A 108 -8.51 0.14 -7.01
C LYS A 108 -9.05 -1.28 -7.22
N ARG A 109 -8.18 -2.30 -7.12
CA ARG A 109 -8.60 -3.70 -7.28
C ARG A 109 -9.54 -4.15 -6.17
N LEU A 110 -9.31 -3.69 -4.94
CA LEU A 110 -10.14 -4.08 -3.80
C LEU A 110 -11.50 -3.38 -3.78
N THR A 111 -11.55 -2.15 -4.24
CA THR A 111 -12.75 -1.30 -4.10
C THR A 111 -13.49 -1.05 -5.40
N GLY A 112 -12.85 -1.24 -6.55
CA GLY A 112 -13.41 -0.90 -7.86
C GLY A 112 -13.37 0.59 -8.17
N GLU A 113 -12.86 1.43 -7.27
CA GLU A 113 -12.83 2.87 -7.47
C GLU A 113 -11.60 3.30 -8.25
N GLU A 114 -11.79 4.26 -9.15
CA GLU A 114 -10.68 4.81 -9.95
C GLU A 114 -9.76 5.65 -9.08
N ILE A 115 -8.47 5.63 -9.41
CA ILE A 115 -7.47 6.45 -8.75
C ILE A 115 -7.76 7.93 -9.09
N PRO A 116 -7.88 8.81 -8.07
CA PRO A 116 -8.12 10.23 -8.34
C PRO A 116 -7.04 10.84 -9.24
N ALA A 117 -7.44 11.74 -10.13
CA ALA A 117 -6.53 12.35 -11.11
C ALA A 117 -5.34 13.06 -10.45
N GLY A 118 -5.55 13.73 -9.32
CA GLY A 118 -4.50 14.43 -8.60
C GLY A 118 -3.42 13.48 -8.08
N LEU A 119 -3.80 12.29 -7.64
CA LEU A 119 -2.86 11.27 -7.22
C LEU A 119 -2.21 10.60 -8.44
N TYR A 120 -3.01 10.22 -9.42
CA TYR A 120 -2.53 9.52 -10.62
C TYR A 120 -1.40 10.28 -11.31
N ARG A 121 -1.50 11.62 -11.37
CA ARG A 121 -0.48 12.47 -12.02
C ARG A 121 0.87 12.44 -11.31
N LEU A 122 0.92 12.11 -10.04
CA LEU A 122 2.16 12.01 -9.27
C LEU A 122 2.85 10.66 -9.44
N LEU A 123 2.12 9.66 -9.90
CA LEU A 123 2.62 8.29 -10.01
C LEU A 123 3.39 8.08 -11.31
N PRO A 124 4.51 7.33 -11.27
CA PRO A 124 5.34 7.10 -12.45
C PRO A 124 4.68 6.22 -13.51
#